data_b464cb870c96d0d3d5c9ea334a40b0e7
#
_entry.id   b464cb870c96d0d3d5c9ea334a40b0e7
#
_cell.length_a   1.000
_cell.length_b   1.000
_cell.length_c   1.000
_cell.angle_alpha   90.00
_cell.angle_beta   90.00
_cell.angle_gamma   90.00
#
_symmetry.space_group_name_H-M   'P 1'
#
loop_
_entity.id
_entity.type
_entity.pdbx_description
1 polymer ?
#
loop_
_entity_poly.entity_id
_entity_poly.type
_entity_poly.pdbx_seq_one_letter_code
_entity_poly.pdbx_strand_id
1 'polypeptide(L)'
;MATTNDLKNGMVLNIDGQLWTVVEFQHVKPGKGGAFVRTTLKNVLTGKVVDRTFNAGTRVETANVDKRGMSYLYREGTDFVFMDGETYDQVHVPANTVGDAANFLLDNAEVVVAIHDGTPLYVELPTSIEVVISHTNPGVQGNRATGDTKPATIETGAEIQVPLFVSTGETVKVDTRDGRYLGRVNA
;
A
#
# COMPACT_ATOMS: atom_id res chain seq x y z
N MET A 1 -23.73 14.88 -7.54
CA MET A 1 -22.70 15.78 -7.01
C MET A 1 -22.81 15.78 -5.51
N ALA A 2 -21.72 15.60 -4.81
CA ALA A 2 -21.69 15.60 -3.35
C ALA A 2 -21.30 16.99 -2.82
N THR A 3 -21.58 17.22 -1.56
CA THR A 3 -21.13 18.41 -0.82
C THR A 3 -20.30 17.97 0.38
N THR A 4 -19.65 18.91 1.05
CA THR A 4 -18.90 18.60 2.28
C THR A 4 -19.76 18.01 3.40
N ASN A 5 -21.07 18.14 3.31
CA ASN A 5 -22.00 17.53 4.25
C ASN A 5 -22.16 16.01 4.05
N ASP A 6 -21.80 15.52 2.87
CA ASP A 6 -21.92 14.11 2.47
C ASP A 6 -20.62 13.32 2.70
N LEU A 7 -19.57 13.96 3.22
CA LEU A 7 -18.25 13.35 3.40
C LEU A 7 -18.32 12.15 4.34
N LYS A 8 -17.58 11.11 3.95
CA LYS A 8 -17.34 9.90 4.76
C LYS A 8 -15.88 9.52 4.67
N ASN A 9 -15.36 8.92 5.71
CA ASN A 9 -14.01 8.35 5.69
C ASN A 9 -13.92 7.28 4.60
N GLY A 10 -12.84 7.32 3.82
CA GLY A 10 -12.64 6.43 2.69
C GLY A 10 -13.20 6.93 1.34
N MET A 11 -14.00 7.99 1.32
CA MET A 11 -14.41 8.59 0.05
C MET A 11 -13.21 9.12 -0.71
N VAL A 12 -13.25 9.01 -2.03
CA VAL A 12 -12.25 9.59 -2.92
C VAL A 12 -12.82 10.83 -3.58
N LEU A 13 -12.09 11.94 -3.46
CA LEU A 13 -12.44 13.23 -4.06
C LEU A 13 -11.49 13.54 -5.19
N ASN A 14 -12.02 14.11 -6.26
CA ASN A 14 -11.21 14.74 -7.31
C ASN A 14 -11.06 16.23 -6.98
N ILE A 15 -9.85 16.65 -6.67
CA ILE A 15 -9.52 18.05 -6.36
C ILE A 15 -8.41 18.49 -7.31
N ASP A 16 -8.73 19.42 -8.19
CA ASP A 16 -7.80 19.96 -9.18
C ASP A 16 -7.14 18.87 -10.07
N GLY A 17 -7.91 17.85 -10.42
CA GLY A 17 -7.44 16.71 -11.23
C GLY A 17 -6.65 15.65 -10.47
N GLN A 18 -6.52 15.79 -9.17
CA GLN A 18 -5.85 14.79 -8.31
C GLN A 18 -6.87 14.07 -7.43
N LEU A 19 -6.63 12.79 -7.23
CA LEU A 19 -7.48 11.95 -6.39
C LEU A 19 -6.96 11.92 -4.95
N TRP A 20 -7.88 12.18 -4.01
CA TRP A 20 -7.60 12.25 -2.58
C TRP A 20 -8.59 11.41 -1.80
N THR A 21 -8.10 10.55 -0.94
CA THR A 21 -8.94 9.78 0.00
C THR A 21 -9.17 10.61 1.26
N VAL A 22 -10.42 10.71 1.70
CA VAL A 22 -10.75 11.31 2.99
C VAL A 22 -10.36 10.34 4.10
N VAL A 23 -9.33 10.69 4.85
CA VAL A 23 -8.86 9.91 6.00
C VAL A 23 -9.71 10.21 7.23
N GLU A 24 -9.91 11.50 7.48
CA GLU A 24 -10.68 12.01 8.60
C GLU A 24 -11.34 13.34 8.23
N PHE A 25 -12.47 13.63 8.83
CA PHE A 25 -13.14 14.91 8.69
C PHE A 25 -13.85 15.31 9.97
N GLN A 26 -13.98 16.62 10.20
CA GLN A 26 -14.67 17.19 11.34
C GLN A 26 -15.50 18.40 10.92
N HIS A 27 -16.79 18.39 11.23
CA HIS A 27 -17.67 19.54 11.08
C HIS A 27 -17.49 20.48 12.27
N VAL A 28 -17.21 21.74 12.00
CA VAL A 28 -17.04 22.77 13.04
C VAL A 28 -18.07 23.88 12.83
N LYS A 29 -18.84 24.15 13.86
CA LYS A 29 -19.79 25.28 13.91
C LYS A 29 -19.30 26.27 14.96
N PRO A 30 -18.53 27.30 14.59
CA PRO A 30 -18.07 28.31 15.54
C PRO A 30 -19.25 29.16 16.02
N GLY A 31 -19.17 29.71 17.20
CA GLY A 31 -20.20 30.59 17.76
C GLY A 31 -20.34 31.92 17.01
N LYS A 32 -19.31 32.34 16.28
CA LYS A 32 -19.30 33.47 15.35
C LYS A 32 -18.58 33.04 14.08
N GLY A 33 -19.18 33.32 12.91
CA GLY A 33 -18.66 32.97 11.58
C GLY A 33 -19.37 31.80 10.93
N GLY A 34 -19.00 31.48 9.70
CA GLY A 34 -19.56 30.36 8.92
C GLY A 34 -19.09 29.01 9.39
N ALA A 35 -19.96 28.00 9.31
CA ALA A 35 -19.57 26.61 9.56
C ALA A 35 -18.55 26.14 8.52
N PHE A 36 -17.61 25.31 8.92
CA PHE A 36 -16.59 24.74 8.06
C PHE A 36 -16.32 23.28 8.37
N VAL A 37 -15.67 22.59 7.44
CA VAL A 37 -15.26 21.18 7.59
C VAL A 37 -13.75 21.10 7.45
N ARG A 38 -13.08 20.59 8.48
CA ARG A 38 -11.67 20.22 8.42
C ARG A 38 -11.56 18.83 7.87
N THR A 39 -10.68 18.62 6.92
CA THR A 39 -10.43 17.30 6.34
C THR A 39 -8.95 16.98 6.36
N THR A 40 -8.64 15.72 6.64
CA THR A 40 -7.32 15.14 6.40
C THR A 40 -7.43 14.29 5.14
N LEU A 41 -6.67 14.63 4.12
CA LEU A 41 -6.72 14.00 2.80
C LEU A 41 -5.39 13.30 2.50
N LYS A 42 -5.49 12.09 1.97
CA LYS A 42 -4.33 11.34 1.50
C LYS A 42 -4.37 11.25 -0.02
N ASN A 43 -3.30 11.71 -0.69
CA ASN A 43 -3.19 11.56 -2.14
C ASN A 43 -3.12 10.07 -2.50
N VAL A 44 -3.99 9.65 -3.42
CA VAL A 44 -4.12 8.24 -3.83
C VAL A 44 -2.85 7.73 -4.50
N LEU A 45 -2.15 8.55 -5.28
CA LEU A 45 -0.95 8.16 -6.02
C LEU A 45 0.34 8.34 -5.22
N THR A 46 0.50 9.48 -4.54
CA THR A 46 1.76 9.83 -3.87
C THR A 46 1.79 9.39 -2.40
N GLY A 47 0.62 9.12 -1.80
CA GLY A 47 0.49 8.85 -0.37
C GLY A 47 0.66 10.07 0.53
N LYS A 48 0.91 11.25 -0.03
CA LYS A 48 1.05 12.50 0.73
C LYS A 48 -0.23 12.83 1.49
N VAL A 49 -0.10 13.13 2.76
CA VAL A 49 -1.22 13.54 3.62
C VAL A 49 -1.19 15.06 3.81
N VAL A 50 -2.33 15.69 3.61
CA VAL A 50 -2.52 17.13 3.79
C VAL A 50 -3.82 17.41 4.55
N ASP A 51 -3.84 18.48 5.30
CA ASP A 51 -5.06 19.02 5.90
C ASP A 51 -5.65 20.10 5.00
N ARG A 52 -6.95 20.03 4.78
CA ARG A 52 -7.68 21.02 4.00
C ARG A 52 -9.00 21.36 4.66
N THR A 53 -9.31 22.65 4.72
CA THR A 53 -10.56 23.17 5.27
C THR A 53 -11.46 23.63 4.15
N PHE A 54 -12.72 23.21 4.19
CA PHE A 54 -13.77 23.63 3.25
C PHE A 54 -14.86 24.37 4.02
N ASN A 55 -15.50 25.33 3.37
CA ASN A 55 -16.74 25.89 3.90
C ASN A 55 -17.83 24.80 3.90
N ALA A 56 -18.69 24.79 4.90
CA ALA A 56 -19.79 23.85 4.97
C ALA A 56 -20.71 24.03 3.73
N GLY A 57 -21.14 22.90 3.14
CA GLY A 57 -21.95 22.92 1.93
C GLY A 57 -21.20 23.15 0.62
N THR A 58 -19.87 23.26 0.64
CA THR A 58 -19.07 23.35 -0.58
C THR A 58 -19.27 22.10 -1.42
N ARG A 59 -19.45 22.28 -2.73
CA ARG A 59 -19.52 21.17 -3.69
C ARG A 59 -18.16 20.50 -3.81
N VAL A 60 -18.16 19.18 -3.79
CA VAL A 60 -16.99 18.35 -3.99
C VAL A 60 -17.28 17.34 -5.10
N GLU A 61 -16.30 17.11 -5.95
CA GLU A 61 -16.37 16.08 -6.97
C GLU A 61 -15.87 14.77 -6.39
N THR A 62 -16.70 13.73 -6.45
CA THR A 62 -16.34 12.40 -6.01
C THR A 62 -15.80 11.58 -7.17
N ALA A 63 -14.82 10.74 -6.92
CA ALA A 63 -14.29 9.79 -7.88
C ALA A 63 -14.62 8.36 -7.43
N ASN A 64 -14.96 7.50 -8.38
CA ASN A 64 -15.22 6.10 -8.13
C ASN A 64 -13.91 5.33 -8.31
N VAL A 65 -13.45 4.68 -7.26
CA VAL A 65 -12.30 3.77 -7.30
C VAL A 65 -12.79 2.36 -7.05
N ASP A 66 -12.60 1.51 -8.06
CA ASP A 66 -12.96 0.10 -8.00
C ASP A 66 -11.77 -0.71 -7.49
N LYS A 67 -11.93 -1.35 -6.34
CA LYS A 67 -10.91 -2.23 -5.75
C LYS A 67 -11.23 -3.67 -6.11
N ARG A 68 -10.32 -4.31 -6.86
CA ARG A 68 -10.48 -5.67 -7.33
C ARG A 68 -9.41 -6.60 -6.79
N GLY A 69 -9.84 -7.77 -6.32
CA GLY A 69 -8.94 -8.86 -5.98
C GLY A 69 -8.33 -9.46 -7.23
N MET A 70 -7.00 -9.47 -7.30
CA MET A 70 -6.25 -10.00 -8.43
C MET A 70 -5.10 -10.88 -7.97
N SER A 71 -4.63 -11.75 -8.87
CA SER A 71 -3.43 -12.56 -8.66
C SER A 71 -2.30 -12.06 -9.54
N TYR A 72 -1.11 -11.90 -8.97
CA TYR A 72 0.07 -11.57 -9.74
C TYR A 72 0.52 -12.78 -10.56
N LEU A 73 0.72 -12.61 -11.86
CA LEU A 73 1.12 -13.67 -12.75
C LEU A 73 2.61 -13.64 -13.09
N TYR A 74 3.04 -12.57 -13.76
CA TYR A 74 4.42 -12.42 -14.24
C TYR A 74 4.73 -10.96 -14.59
N ARG A 75 6.00 -10.72 -14.83
CA ARG A 75 6.48 -9.43 -15.33
C ARG A 75 6.67 -9.49 -16.84
N GLU A 76 6.12 -8.52 -17.56
CA GLU A 76 6.28 -8.36 -19.00
C GLU A 76 6.92 -7.00 -19.30
N GLY A 77 8.19 -7.02 -19.66
CA GLY A 77 8.95 -5.76 -19.84
C GLY A 77 9.02 -4.95 -18.56
N THR A 78 8.47 -3.75 -18.57
CA THR A 78 8.37 -2.86 -17.41
C THR A 78 7.06 -3.01 -16.64
N ASP A 79 6.10 -3.78 -17.17
CA ASP A 79 4.79 -3.94 -16.57
C ASP A 79 4.70 -5.22 -15.72
N PHE A 80 3.86 -5.16 -14.71
CA PHE A 80 3.44 -6.32 -13.93
C PHE A 80 2.06 -6.77 -14.40
N VAL A 81 1.88 -8.04 -14.67
CA VAL A 81 0.62 -8.60 -15.17
C VAL A 81 -0.13 -9.26 -14.02
N PHE A 82 -1.36 -8.83 -13.82
CA PHE A 82 -2.28 -9.37 -12.82
C PHE A 82 -3.50 -9.96 -13.50
N MET A 83 -4.08 -10.99 -12.91
CA MET A 83 -5.33 -11.59 -13.37
C MET A 83 -6.46 -11.27 -12.38
N ASP A 84 -7.54 -10.71 -12.89
CA ASP A 84 -8.76 -10.46 -12.12
C ASP A 84 -9.35 -11.80 -11.62
N GLY A 85 -9.62 -11.90 -10.33
CA GLY A 85 -10.14 -13.12 -9.72
C GLY A 85 -11.59 -13.47 -10.10
N GLU A 86 -12.36 -12.50 -10.62
CA GLU A 86 -13.75 -12.71 -11.04
C GLU A 86 -13.89 -12.88 -12.54
N THR A 87 -13.24 -12.00 -13.32
CA THR A 87 -13.38 -12.01 -14.80
C THR A 87 -12.31 -12.80 -15.51
N TYR A 88 -11.20 -13.12 -14.82
CA TYR A 88 -10.01 -13.76 -15.37
C TYR A 88 -9.29 -12.95 -16.46
N ASP A 89 -9.64 -11.67 -16.58
CA ASP A 89 -8.96 -10.74 -17.47
C ASP A 89 -7.56 -10.41 -16.93
N GLN A 90 -6.62 -10.24 -17.83
CA GLN A 90 -5.26 -9.81 -17.50
C GLN A 90 -5.18 -8.28 -17.54
N VAL A 91 -4.60 -7.71 -16.50
CA VAL A 91 -4.39 -6.27 -16.36
C VAL A 91 -2.90 -5.97 -16.25
N HIS A 92 -2.40 -5.10 -17.11
CA HIS A 92 -1.02 -4.62 -17.09
C HIS A 92 -0.91 -3.40 -16.19
N VAL A 93 -0.09 -3.48 -15.16
CA VAL A 93 0.16 -2.38 -14.23
C VAL A 93 1.62 -1.93 -14.39
N PRO A 94 1.84 -0.66 -14.75
CA PRO A 94 3.21 -0.15 -14.90
C PRO A 94 4.02 -0.24 -13.61
N ALA A 95 5.33 -0.44 -13.74
CA ALA A 95 6.22 -0.58 -12.58
C ALA A 95 6.19 0.63 -11.64
N ASN A 96 6.04 1.84 -12.16
CA ASN A 96 5.91 3.05 -11.36
C ASN A 96 4.61 3.09 -10.55
N THR A 97 3.55 2.46 -11.02
CA THR A 97 2.27 2.32 -10.30
C THR A 97 2.37 1.27 -9.21
N VAL A 98 3.02 0.14 -9.47
CA VAL A 98 3.28 -0.90 -8.45
C VAL A 98 4.20 -0.36 -7.36
N GLY A 99 5.23 0.40 -7.73
CA GLY A 99 6.15 1.04 -6.79
C GLY A 99 6.85 0.04 -5.87
N ASP A 100 6.97 0.40 -4.59
CA ASP A 100 7.65 -0.41 -3.58
C ASP A 100 6.96 -1.76 -3.29
N ALA A 101 5.69 -1.90 -3.65
CA ALA A 101 4.99 -3.18 -3.54
C ALA A 101 5.68 -4.30 -4.34
N ALA A 102 6.40 -3.97 -5.41
CA ALA A 102 7.17 -4.92 -6.20
C ALA A 102 8.22 -5.68 -5.39
N ASN A 103 8.75 -5.08 -4.31
CA ASN A 103 9.74 -5.70 -3.43
C ASN A 103 9.19 -6.92 -2.68
N PHE A 104 7.87 -6.99 -2.50
CA PHE A 104 7.19 -8.05 -1.74
C PHE A 104 6.15 -8.79 -2.56
N LEU A 105 6.20 -8.67 -3.88
CA LEU A 105 5.25 -9.28 -4.80
C LEU A 105 5.75 -10.67 -5.22
N LEU A 106 5.19 -11.70 -4.59
CA LEU A 106 5.49 -13.09 -4.89
C LEU A 106 4.66 -13.58 -6.09
N ASP A 107 5.16 -14.59 -6.80
CA ASP A 107 4.40 -15.24 -7.86
C ASP A 107 3.09 -15.82 -7.32
N ASN A 108 2.00 -15.61 -8.04
CA ASN A 108 0.64 -15.99 -7.65
C ASN A 108 0.12 -15.32 -6.36
N ALA A 109 0.76 -14.25 -5.91
CA ALA A 109 0.29 -13.50 -4.76
C ALA A 109 -1.09 -12.89 -5.01
N GLU A 110 -1.96 -12.99 -4.02
CA GLU A 110 -3.26 -12.32 -4.05
C GLU A 110 -3.09 -10.88 -3.57
N VAL A 111 -3.54 -9.95 -4.37
CA VAL A 111 -3.43 -8.51 -4.14
C VAL A 111 -4.75 -7.82 -4.43
N VAL A 112 -4.86 -6.56 -4.04
CA VAL A 112 -5.96 -5.69 -4.45
C VAL A 112 -5.40 -4.62 -5.38
N VAL A 113 -5.98 -4.49 -6.56
CA VAL A 113 -5.65 -3.44 -7.52
C VAL A 113 -6.79 -2.42 -7.52
N ALA A 114 -6.46 -1.16 -7.25
CA ALA A 114 -7.40 -0.05 -7.32
C ALA A 114 -7.40 0.53 -8.73
N ILE A 115 -8.59 0.64 -9.33
CA ILE A 115 -8.78 1.07 -10.70
C ILE A 115 -9.76 2.23 -10.75
N HIS A 116 -9.43 3.28 -11.50
CA HIS A 116 -10.31 4.39 -11.80
C HIS A 116 -10.38 4.61 -13.31
N ASP A 117 -11.58 4.57 -13.88
CA ASP A 117 -11.82 4.69 -15.32
C ASP A 117 -10.92 3.78 -16.17
N GLY A 118 -10.76 2.53 -15.74
CA GLY A 118 -9.93 1.53 -16.41
C GLY A 118 -8.42 1.69 -16.20
N THR A 119 -7.97 2.70 -15.45
CA THR A 119 -6.57 2.96 -15.16
C THR A 119 -6.19 2.46 -13.77
N PRO A 120 -5.19 1.58 -13.64
CA PRO A 120 -4.68 1.17 -12.34
C PRO A 120 -4.05 2.33 -11.60
N LEU A 121 -4.42 2.53 -10.34
CA LEU A 121 -3.91 3.60 -9.48
C LEU A 121 -2.80 3.14 -8.54
N TYR A 122 -3.00 2.00 -7.90
CA TYR A 122 -2.05 1.39 -6.98
C TYR A 122 -2.38 -0.08 -6.73
N VAL A 123 -1.43 -0.78 -6.15
CA VAL A 123 -1.56 -2.19 -5.75
C VAL A 123 -1.41 -2.28 -4.22
N GLU A 124 -2.38 -2.89 -3.57
CA GLU A 124 -2.33 -3.20 -2.14
C GLU A 124 -1.94 -4.67 -1.93
N LEU A 125 -0.89 -4.89 -1.18
CA LEU A 125 -0.48 -6.21 -0.71
C LEU A 125 -1.19 -6.58 0.59
N PRO A 126 -1.28 -7.87 0.95
CA PRO A 126 -1.59 -8.27 2.32
C PRO A 126 -0.63 -7.59 3.30
N THR A 127 -1.07 -7.32 4.52
CA THR A 127 -0.24 -6.62 5.53
C THR A 127 1.03 -7.36 5.90
N SER A 128 1.03 -8.68 5.74
CA SER A 128 2.20 -9.52 5.94
C SER A 128 2.23 -10.66 4.92
N ILE A 129 3.44 -11.08 4.58
CA ILE A 129 3.71 -12.19 3.69
C ILE A 129 4.75 -13.13 4.30
N GLU A 130 4.76 -14.36 3.81
CA GLU A 130 5.78 -15.35 4.11
C GLU A 130 6.75 -15.42 2.95
N VAL A 131 8.04 -15.25 3.23
CA VAL A 131 9.10 -15.21 2.21
C VAL A 131 10.26 -16.10 2.61
N VAL A 132 10.93 -16.68 1.61
CA VAL A 132 12.14 -17.46 1.79
C VAL A 132 13.34 -16.52 1.76
N ILE A 133 14.26 -16.70 2.70
CA ILE A 133 15.56 -16.02 2.69
C ILE A 133 16.43 -16.69 1.62
N SER A 134 16.68 -16.01 0.52
CA SER A 134 17.49 -16.51 -0.56
C SER A 134 18.99 -16.43 -0.27
N HIS A 135 19.41 -15.39 0.47
CA HIS A 135 20.80 -15.22 0.90
C HIS A 135 20.89 -14.35 2.15
N THR A 136 21.71 -14.76 3.08
CA THR A 136 22.17 -13.95 4.22
C THR A 136 23.49 -14.45 4.72
N ASN A 137 24.31 -13.55 5.27
CA ASN A 137 25.57 -13.95 5.88
C ASN A 137 25.33 -14.63 7.24
N PRO A 138 26.24 -15.53 7.68
CA PRO A 138 26.18 -16.05 9.04
C PRO A 138 26.25 -14.92 10.06
N GLY A 139 25.45 -15.01 11.11
CA GLY A 139 25.55 -14.08 12.22
C GLY A 139 26.89 -14.26 12.94
N VAL A 140 27.65 -13.18 13.13
CA VAL A 140 28.91 -13.24 13.88
C VAL A 140 28.58 -13.39 15.36
N GLN A 141 28.95 -14.53 15.95
CA GLN A 141 28.91 -14.73 17.41
C GLN A 141 29.98 -13.84 18.05
N GLY A 142 29.59 -12.73 18.62
CA GLY A 142 30.55 -11.85 19.28
C GLY A 142 29.97 -10.58 19.88
N ASN A 143 28.97 -10.01 19.27
CA ASN A 143 28.24 -8.86 19.82
C ASN A 143 26.86 -9.29 20.31
N ARG A 144 26.74 -9.46 21.59
CA ARG A 144 25.48 -9.78 22.29
C ARG A 144 24.67 -8.52 22.61
N ALA A 145 24.58 -7.58 21.68
CA ALA A 145 23.59 -6.52 21.81
C ALA A 145 22.22 -7.10 21.47
N THR A 146 21.29 -7.08 22.41
CA THR A 146 19.89 -7.38 22.16
C THR A 146 19.35 -6.41 21.13
N GLY A 147 18.93 -6.92 19.97
CA GLY A 147 18.38 -6.11 18.89
C GLY A 147 19.26 -5.97 17.66
N ASP A 148 20.41 -6.61 17.61
CA ASP A 148 21.24 -6.62 16.41
C ASP A 148 20.59 -7.35 15.26
N THR A 149 20.61 -6.72 14.09
CA THR A 149 20.09 -7.25 12.84
C THR A 149 21.19 -7.36 11.80
N LYS A 150 20.91 -8.12 10.75
CA LYS A 150 21.76 -8.26 9.57
C LYS A 150 20.91 -8.15 8.30
N PRO A 151 21.54 -7.72 7.18
CA PRO A 151 20.82 -7.74 5.90
C PRO A 151 20.60 -9.18 5.42
N ALA A 152 19.45 -9.39 4.81
CA ALA A 152 19.08 -10.64 4.14
C ALA A 152 18.36 -10.33 2.84
N THR A 153 18.69 -11.08 1.80
CA THR A 153 17.98 -11.02 0.53
C THR A 153 16.86 -12.04 0.53
N ILE A 154 15.67 -11.62 0.20
CA ILE A 154 14.50 -12.51 0.05
C ILE A 154 14.34 -13.00 -1.39
N GLU A 155 13.46 -13.97 -1.61
CA GLU A 155 13.25 -14.60 -2.92
C GLU A 155 12.85 -13.64 -4.04
N THR A 156 12.29 -12.48 -3.73
CA THR A 156 11.98 -11.41 -4.71
C THR A 156 13.21 -10.61 -5.15
N GLY A 157 14.34 -10.78 -4.49
CA GLY A 157 15.57 -9.99 -4.69
C GLY A 157 15.67 -8.75 -3.81
N ALA A 158 14.65 -8.42 -3.04
CA ALA A 158 14.68 -7.30 -2.11
C ALA A 158 15.52 -7.63 -0.86
N GLU A 159 16.06 -6.59 -0.23
CA GLU A 159 16.81 -6.70 1.02
C GLU A 159 15.95 -6.27 2.20
N ILE A 160 15.99 -7.06 3.26
CA ILE A 160 15.35 -6.79 4.56
C ILE A 160 16.35 -6.95 5.70
N GLN A 161 16.02 -6.39 6.87
CA GLN A 161 16.78 -6.60 8.10
C GLN A 161 16.16 -7.74 8.90
N VAL A 162 16.98 -8.71 9.27
CA VAL A 162 16.56 -9.89 10.05
C VAL A 162 17.45 -10.06 11.29
N PRO A 163 16.95 -10.72 12.34
CA PRO A 163 17.79 -11.09 13.48
C PRO A 163 19.00 -11.93 13.06
N LEU A 164 20.09 -11.89 13.84
CA LEU A 164 21.34 -12.57 13.52
C LEU A 164 21.21 -14.09 13.40
N PHE A 165 20.21 -14.69 14.06
CA PHE A 165 19.98 -16.14 14.04
C PHE A 165 19.33 -16.67 12.77
N VAL A 166 18.78 -15.81 11.92
CA VAL A 166 18.11 -16.21 10.66
C VAL A 166 19.16 -16.70 9.66
N SER A 167 18.88 -17.82 9.02
CA SER A 167 19.77 -18.47 8.04
C SER A 167 19.16 -18.47 6.64
N THR A 168 20.02 -18.59 5.63
CA THR A 168 19.60 -18.82 4.24
C THR A 168 18.72 -20.08 4.15
N GLY A 169 17.65 -19.99 3.40
CA GLY A 169 16.67 -21.07 3.21
C GLY A 169 15.52 -21.09 4.21
N GLU A 170 15.59 -20.31 5.29
CA GLU A 170 14.48 -20.18 6.23
C GLU A 170 13.33 -19.36 5.65
N THR A 171 12.11 -19.71 6.02
CA THR A 171 10.91 -18.93 5.71
C THR A 171 10.59 -18.02 6.90
N VAL A 172 10.41 -16.75 6.59
CA VAL A 172 10.10 -15.71 7.58
C VAL A 172 8.86 -14.93 7.20
N LYS A 173 8.19 -14.37 8.20
CA LYS A 173 7.06 -13.48 8.02
C LYS A 173 7.54 -12.04 8.06
N VAL A 174 7.09 -11.25 7.10
CA VAL A 174 7.52 -9.86 6.87
C VAL A 174 6.31 -8.95 6.74
N ASP A 175 6.37 -7.77 7.34
CA ASP A 175 5.40 -6.71 7.13
C ASP A 175 5.64 -6.06 5.76
N THR A 176 4.64 -6.03 4.91
CA THR A 176 4.77 -5.50 3.54
C THR A 176 4.83 -3.99 3.46
N ARG A 177 4.46 -3.29 4.54
CA ARG A 177 4.44 -1.83 4.57
C ARG A 177 5.83 -1.22 4.70
N ASP A 178 6.70 -1.84 5.48
CA ASP A 178 8.04 -1.34 5.81
C ASP A 178 9.16 -2.38 5.66
N GLY A 179 8.82 -3.62 5.32
CA GLY A 179 9.79 -4.72 5.18
C GLY A 179 10.29 -5.29 6.50
N ARG A 180 9.62 -4.99 7.60
CA ARG A 180 10.04 -5.41 8.94
C ARG A 180 9.82 -6.91 9.16
N TYR A 181 10.84 -7.56 9.70
CA TYR A 181 10.77 -8.95 10.15
C TYR A 181 9.75 -9.10 11.31
N LEU A 182 8.84 -10.04 11.17
CA LEU A 182 7.80 -10.33 12.17
C LEU A 182 8.01 -11.64 12.93
N GLY A 183 8.72 -12.59 12.35
CA GLY A 183 8.97 -13.88 12.99
C GLY A 183 9.37 -14.97 12.00
N ARG A 184 9.77 -16.12 12.53
CA ARG A 184 9.96 -17.34 11.74
C ARG A 184 8.61 -17.99 11.46
N VAL A 185 8.49 -18.60 10.30
CA VAL A 185 7.39 -19.50 10.00
C VAL A 185 7.85 -20.90 10.32
N ASN A 186 7.25 -21.48 11.35
CA ASN A 186 7.49 -22.88 11.70
C ASN A 186 6.74 -23.75 10.68
N ALA A 187 7.49 -24.61 10.02
CA ALA A 187 6.93 -25.65 9.16
C ALA A 187 6.21 -26.73 10.00
#